data_9f3a81cc499a5bc538e7c8e4006f8652
#
_entry.id   9f3a81cc499a5bc538e7c8e4006f8652
#
_cell.length_a   1.000
_cell.length_b   1.000
_cell.length_c   1.000
_cell.angle_alpha   90.00
_cell.angle_beta   90.00
_cell.angle_gamma   90.00
#
_symmetry.space_group_name_H-M   'P 1'
#
loop_
_entity.id
_entity.type
_entity.pdbx_description
1 polymer ?
#
loop_
_entity_poly.entity_id
_entity_poly.type
_entity_poly.pdbx_seq_one_letter_code
_entity_poly.pdbx_strand_id
1 'polypeptide(L)'
;MPQKRIFRIATRKSALALWQANTVKQLLENLGLQVELNLVVTTGDKMQRGALADISLDDPNLPAHLKTGKGLFVKEVQEEILAGRADLAVHSMKDLPVETTSGLRVVAVLPRANPSDVMVFAPSLLGLLTSLLGNNPLQNTPIEIIGALRKLNWKNSAPVGTTSARRQSFLRHTFKELELPLSLLRGNVDTRLGRVAADEFSFIMLARAGIDRLGLHNPTTMLTLPVTLSLPAPAQGIVAIECREDDDLLRDHLSTLNSFEASLAAAFERTTLWLTGGNCHTALAAHKNGDQLNSWATANSHYSEFTHTLNEIEQKTWQKISENSDHAETFQTLLRSEIAEKIHSRLVETGYEKMMTLRTPKTVQ
;
A
#
# COMPACT_ATOMS: atom_id res chain seq x y z
N MET A 1 -41.76 -16.19 -1.51
CA MET A 1 -40.63 -15.76 -0.66
C MET A 1 -40.00 -14.56 -1.33
N PRO A 2 -39.67 -13.46 -0.63
CA PRO A 2 -38.95 -12.36 -1.28
C PRO A 2 -37.62 -12.89 -1.80
N GLN A 3 -37.32 -12.55 -3.06
CA GLN A 3 -36.07 -12.95 -3.70
C GLN A 3 -34.91 -12.35 -2.87
N LYS A 4 -34.00 -13.19 -2.34
CA LYS A 4 -32.86 -12.71 -1.58
C LYS A 4 -32.01 -11.83 -2.50
N ARG A 5 -31.69 -10.62 -2.06
CA ARG A 5 -30.79 -9.69 -2.79
C ARG A 5 -29.43 -10.38 -2.97
N ILE A 6 -28.94 -10.39 -4.20
CA ILE A 6 -27.57 -10.83 -4.50
C ILE A 6 -26.67 -9.60 -4.50
N PHE A 7 -25.65 -9.59 -3.67
CA PHE A 7 -24.65 -8.52 -3.61
C PHE A 7 -23.52 -8.77 -4.60
N ARG A 8 -23.12 -7.76 -5.34
CA ARG A 8 -22.08 -7.84 -6.38
C ARG A 8 -20.83 -7.09 -5.93
N ILE A 9 -19.69 -7.82 -5.90
CA ILE A 9 -18.38 -7.25 -5.57
C ILE A 9 -17.68 -6.87 -6.87
N ALA A 10 -17.46 -5.57 -7.10
CA ALA A 10 -16.58 -5.10 -8.17
C ALA A 10 -15.11 -5.39 -7.80
N THR A 11 -14.38 -6.04 -8.70
CA THR A 11 -12.98 -6.38 -8.50
C THR A 11 -12.25 -6.53 -9.83
N ARG A 12 -10.92 -6.35 -9.81
CA ARG A 12 -10.04 -6.59 -10.96
C ARG A 12 -9.82 -8.08 -11.19
N LYS A 13 -9.37 -8.43 -12.41
CA LYS A 13 -9.08 -9.82 -12.81
C LYS A 13 -7.69 -10.34 -12.36
N SER A 14 -6.86 -9.52 -11.69
CA SER A 14 -5.55 -9.99 -11.21
C SER A 14 -5.71 -10.99 -10.08
N ALA A 15 -4.79 -11.98 -10.00
CA ALA A 15 -4.84 -13.03 -8.98
C ALA A 15 -4.96 -12.46 -7.55
N LEU A 16 -4.21 -11.39 -7.23
CA LEU A 16 -4.26 -10.75 -5.93
C LEU A 16 -5.61 -10.07 -5.66
N ALA A 17 -6.19 -9.38 -6.65
CA ALA A 17 -7.50 -8.75 -6.49
C ALA A 17 -8.62 -9.80 -6.32
N LEU A 18 -8.56 -10.88 -7.08
CA LEU A 18 -9.48 -12.01 -6.95
C LEU A 18 -9.36 -12.69 -5.58
N TRP A 19 -8.15 -12.87 -5.06
CA TRP A 19 -7.95 -13.40 -3.72
C TRP A 19 -8.63 -12.51 -2.67
N GLN A 20 -8.43 -11.20 -2.75
CA GLN A 20 -9.03 -10.22 -1.82
C GLN A 20 -10.57 -10.24 -1.91
N ALA A 21 -11.12 -10.21 -3.13
CA ALA A 21 -12.56 -10.23 -3.34
C ALA A 21 -13.21 -11.55 -2.89
N ASN A 22 -12.58 -12.69 -3.16
CA ASN A 22 -13.06 -13.98 -2.70
C ASN A 22 -13.02 -14.13 -1.18
N THR A 23 -12.00 -13.53 -0.52
CA THR A 23 -11.95 -13.49 0.96
C THR A 23 -13.15 -12.72 1.52
N VAL A 24 -13.46 -11.53 0.97
CA VAL A 24 -14.62 -10.74 1.41
C VAL A 24 -15.92 -11.46 1.07
N LYS A 25 -16.03 -12.04 -0.13
CA LYS A 25 -17.19 -12.85 -0.53
C LYS A 25 -17.46 -13.96 0.50
N GLN A 26 -16.45 -14.74 0.87
CA GLN A 26 -16.60 -15.83 1.84
C GLN A 26 -17.06 -15.31 3.21
N LEU A 27 -16.53 -14.17 3.67
CA LEU A 27 -16.95 -13.56 4.93
C LEU A 27 -18.42 -13.14 4.90
N LEU A 28 -18.88 -12.54 3.80
CA LEU A 28 -20.29 -12.15 3.62
C LEU A 28 -21.22 -13.38 3.48
N GLU A 29 -20.79 -14.42 2.77
CA GLU A 29 -21.53 -15.68 2.66
C GLU A 29 -21.68 -16.38 4.02
N ASN A 30 -20.67 -16.29 4.89
CA ASN A 30 -20.75 -16.78 6.27
C ASN A 30 -21.78 -16.01 7.12
N LEU A 31 -22.10 -14.76 6.75
CA LEU A 31 -23.21 -13.97 7.33
C LEU A 31 -24.57 -14.30 6.68
N GLY A 32 -24.64 -15.29 5.77
CA GLY A 32 -25.85 -15.72 5.10
C GLY A 32 -26.28 -14.87 3.89
N LEU A 33 -25.40 -14.00 3.41
CA LEU A 33 -25.64 -13.18 2.21
C LEU A 33 -25.31 -13.95 0.95
N GLN A 34 -25.98 -13.66 -0.16
CA GLN A 34 -25.63 -14.16 -1.49
C GLN A 34 -24.72 -13.17 -2.19
N VAL A 35 -23.56 -13.62 -2.67
CA VAL A 35 -22.53 -12.72 -3.21
C VAL A 35 -21.98 -13.24 -4.54
N GLU A 36 -21.84 -12.33 -5.52
CA GLU A 36 -21.24 -12.60 -6.83
C GLU A 36 -20.10 -11.62 -7.10
N LEU A 37 -19.16 -12.02 -7.98
CA LEU A 37 -18.07 -11.15 -8.41
C LEU A 37 -18.42 -10.47 -9.74
N ASN A 38 -18.28 -9.14 -9.80
CA ASN A 38 -18.31 -8.34 -11.02
C ASN A 38 -16.86 -8.01 -11.43
N LEU A 39 -16.37 -8.63 -12.52
CA LEU A 39 -14.99 -8.53 -12.97
C LEU A 39 -14.79 -7.29 -13.86
N VAL A 40 -14.02 -6.35 -13.37
CA VAL A 40 -13.71 -5.08 -14.03
C VAL A 40 -12.32 -5.12 -14.68
N VAL A 41 -12.19 -4.53 -15.86
CA VAL A 41 -10.91 -4.31 -16.54
C VAL A 41 -10.56 -2.84 -16.43
N THR A 42 -9.51 -2.53 -15.67
CA THR A 42 -9.09 -1.14 -15.45
C THR A 42 -8.13 -0.65 -16.53
N THR A 43 -8.01 0.67 -16.66
CA THR A 43 -6.99 1.31 -17.52
C THR A 43 -5.58 0.84 -17.13
N GLY A 44 -5.31 0.68 -15.83
CA GLY A 44 -4.05 0.13 -15.36
C GLY A 44 -3.77 -1.30 -15.86
N ASP A 45 -4.81 -2.15 -15.95
CA ASP A 45 -4.66 -3.51 -16.49
C ASP A 45 -4.39 -3.51 -18.00
N LYS A 46 -5.00 -2.59 -18.73
CA LYS A 46 -4.75 -2.41 -20.19
C LYS A 46 -3.31 -1.94 -20.45
N MET A 47 -2.82 -0.99 -19.64
CA MET A 47 -1.45 -0.48 -19.73
C MET A 47 -0.39 -1.53 -19.41
N GLN A 48 -0.71 -2.56 -18.61
CA GLN A 48 0.22 -3.64 -18.28
C GLN A 48 0.38 -4.65 -19.43
N ARG A 49 -0.57 -4.75 -20.37
CA ARG A 49 -0.65 -5.77 -21.42
C ARG A 49 -0.25 -5.27 -22.82
N GLY A 50 -0.02 -3.97 -23.01
CA GLY A 50 0.20 -3.38 -24.33
C GLY A 50 1.54 -2.65 -24.45
N ALA A 51 1.77 -2.00 -25.63
CA ALA A 51 2.91 -1.13 -25.90
C ALA A 51 3.10 0.02 -24.89
N LEU A 52 2.10 0.25 -24.04
CA LEU A 52 2.13 1.22 -22.94
C LEU A 52 2.93 0.72 -21.72
N ALA A 53 3.35 -0.55 -21.68
CA ALA A 53 4.17 -1.10 -20.59
C ALA A 53 5.54 -0.40 -20.48
N ASP A 54 6.06 0.11 -21.60
CA ASP A 54 7.37 0.77 -21.72
C ASP A 54 7.29 2.30 -21.68
N ILE A 55 6.09 2.90 -21.54
CA ILE A 55 5.94 4.35 -21.45
C ILE A 55 6.49 4.84 -20.11
N SER A 56 7.48 5.73 -20.20
CA SER A 56 7.96 6.49 -19.05
C SER A 56 6.86 7.39 -18.50
N LEU A 57 6.71 7.44 -17.16
CA LEU A 57 5.84 8.43 -16.51
C LEU A 57 6.31 9.87 -16.75
N ASP A 58 7.54 10.06 -17.21
CA ASP A 58 8.13 11.34 -17.56
C ASP A 58 7.82 11.77 -19.01
N ASP A 59 7.07 10.95 -19.79
CA ASP A 59 6.64 11.33 -21.14
C ASP A 59 5.79 12.62 -21.08
N PRO A 60 6.25 13.72 -21.72
CA PRO A 60 5.51 14.99 -21.70
C PRO A 60 4.11 14.89 -22.34
N ASN A 61 3.90 13.93 -23.24
CA ASN A 61 2.64 13.73 -23.95
C ASN A 61 1.67 12.81 -23.20
N LEU A 62 2.08 12.22 -22.08
CA LEU A 62 1.20 11.37 -21.30
C LEU A 62 0.07 12.21 -20.68
N PRO A 63 -1.23 11.81 -20.83
CA PRO A 63 -2.34 12.51 -20.20
C PRO A 63 -2.12 12.70 -18.69
N ALA A 64 -2.50 13.87 -18.16
CA ALA A 64 -2.22 14.26 -16.77
C ALA A 64 -2.70 13.21 -15.73
N HIS A 65 -3.86 12.58 -15.96
CA HIS A 65 -4.39 11.52 -15.08
C HIS A 65 -3.53 10.24 -15.14
N LEU A 66 -2.85 9.97 -16.23
CA LEU A 66 -1.91 8.85 -16.34
C LEU A 66 -0.54 9.19 -15.74
N LYS A 67 -0.10 10.48 -15.85
CA LYS A 67 1.12 10.97 -15.18
C LYS A 67 1.00 10.90 -13.67
N THR A 68 -0.15 11.29 -13.14
CA THR A 68 -0.38 11.27 -11.69
C THR A 68 -0.64 9.88 -11.15
N GLY A 69 -0.90 8.88 -12.01
CA GLY A 69 -1.26 7.51 -11.61
C GLY A 69 -2.47 7.41 -10.69
N LYS A 70 -3.16 8.54 -10.45
CA LYS A 70 -4.33 8.60 -9.55
C LYS A 70 -5.41 7.69 -10.09
N GLY A 71 -5.77 6.69 -9.29
CA GLY A 71 -6.92 5.85 -9.54
C GLY A 71 -6.81 4.87 -10.71
N LEU A 72 -5.63 4.66 -11.32
CA LEU A 72 -5.45 3.74 -12.46
C LEU A 72 -6.03 2.34 -12.27
N PHE A 73 -6.18 1.90 -11.02
CA PHE A 73 -6.69 0.59 -10.64
C PHE A 73 -7.98 0.64 -9.83
N VAL A 74 -8.47 1.84 -9.52
CA VAL A 74 -9.58 2.07 -8.59
C VAL A 74 -10.77 2.71 -9.28
N LYS A 75 -10.54 3.66 -10.19
CA LYS A 75 -11.57 4.48 -10.81
C LYS A 75 -12.71 3.67 -11.44
N GLU A 76 -12.38 2.76 -12.35
CA GLU A 76 -13.38 1.95 -13.05
C GLU A 76 -14.13 1.00 -12.10
N VAL A 77 -13.45 0.54 -11.04
CA VAL A 77 -14.09 -0.28 -9.99
C VAL A 77 -15.09 0.54 -9.20
N GLN A 78 -14.76 1.79 -8.84
CA GLN A 78 -15.67 2.73 -8.18
C GLN A 78 -16.83 3.15 -9.07
N GLU A 79 -16.60 3.32 -10.37
CA GLU A 79 -17.66 3.63 -11.35
C GLU A 79 -18.71 2.52 -11.44
N GLU A 80 -18.35 1.24 -11.24
CA GLU A 80 -19.31 0.13 -11.16
C GLU A 80 -20.26 0.27 -9.97
N ILE A 81 -19.76 0.72 -8.81
CA ILE A 81 -20.57 0.92 -7.61
C ILE A 81 -21.50 2.14 -7.81
N LEU A 82 -20.94 3.27 -8.25
CA LEU A 82 -21.72 4.51 -8.47
C LEU A 82 -22.81 4.34 -9.51
N ALA A 83 -22.58 3.51 -10.53
CA ALA A 83 -23.55 3.19 -11.57
C ALA A 83 -24.56 2.09 -11.16
N GLY A 84 -24.50 1.57 -9.94
CA GLY A 84 -25.38 0.50 -9.46
C GLY A 84 -25.17 -0.88 -10.12
N ARG A 85 -24.06 -1.06 -10.87
CA ARG A 85 -23.70 -2.35 -11.47
C ARG A 85 -23.00 -3.29 -10.49
N ALA A 86 -22.45 -2.73 -9.42
CA ALA A 86 -21.96 -3.46 -8.24
C ALA A 86 -22.46 -2.79 -6.96
N ASP A 87 -22.46 -3.53 -5.86
CA ASP A 87 -22.90 -3.03 -4.57
C ASP A 87 -21.73 -2.59 -3.70
N LEU A 88 -20.59 -3.28 -3.82
CA LEU A 88 -19.36 -2.97 -3.08
C LEU A 88 -18.11 -3.26 -3.93
N ALA A 89 -16.97 -2.76 -3.47
CA ALA A 89 -15.65 -3.04 -4.04
C ALA A 89 -14.66 -3.43 -2.95
N VAL A 90 -13.63 -4.18 -3.37
CA VAL A 90 -12.54 -4.63 -2.49
C VAL A 90 -11.22 -4.14 -3.06
N HIS A 91 -10.41 -3.49 -2.20
CA HIS A 91 -9.18 -2.82 -2.59
C HIS A 91 -8.01 -3.16 -1.65
N SER A 92 -6.79 -3.08 -2.17
CA SER A 92 -5.63 -2.86 -1.31
C SER A 92 -5.70 -1.42 -0.79
N MET A 93 -5.80 -1.22 0.53
CA MET A 93 -6.03 0.09 1.14
C MET A 93 -4.97 1.15 0.75
N LYS A 94 -3.71 0.73 0.59
CA LYS A 94 -2.61 1.61 0.19
C LYS A 94 -2.76 2.20 -1.22
N ASP A 95 -3.58 1.58 -2.09
CA ASP A 95 -3.79 1.99 -3.47
C ASP A 95 -5.02 2.91 -3.61
N LEU A 96 -5.87 3.00 -2.58
CA LEU A 96 -6.99 3.93 -2.52
C LEU A 96 -6.51 5.38 -2.35
N PRO A 97 -7.10 6.33 -3.09
CA PRO A 97 -6.91 7.75 -2.82
C PRO A 97 -7.19 8.06 -1.35
N VAL A 98 -6.43 9.00 -0.80
CA VAL A 98 -6.62 9.40 0.60
C VAL A 98 -7.90 10.21 0.79
N GLU A 99 -8.32 10.92 -0.25
CA GLU A 99 -9.62 11.57 -0.33
C GLU A 99 -10.65 10.57 -0.84
N THR A 100 -11.74 10.45 -0.13
CA THR A 100 -12.88 9.61 -0.51
C THR A 100 -13.54 10.13 -1.77
N THR A 101 -13.91 9.23 -2.68
CA THR A 101 -14.75 9.57 -3.83
C THR A 101 -16.16 9.89 -3.34
N SER A 102 -16.73 11.01 -3.80
CA SER A 102 -18.09 11.43 -3.43
C SER A 102 -19.11 10.32 -3.71
N GLY A 103 -20.01 10.07 -2.76
CA GLY A 103 -21.02 9.02 -2.81
C GLY A 103 -20.51 7.62 -2.45
N LEU A 104 -19.21 7.46 -2.14
CA LEU A 104 -18.61 6.21 -1.70
C LEU A 104 -18.02 6.34 -0.30
N ARG A 105 -17.96 5.20 0.40
CA ARG A 105 -17.44 5.11 1.76
C ARG A 105 -16.67 3.82 1.97
N VAL A 106 -15.49 3.90 2.55
CA VAL A 106 -14.77 2.72 3.07
C VAL A 106 -15.37 2.38 4.43
N VAL A 107 -16.20 1.36 4.47
CA VAL A 107 -16.93 0.96 5.68
C VAL A 107 -16.09 0.07 6.57
N ALA A 108 -15.38 -0.87 6.00
CA ALA A 108 -14.60 -1.83 6.76
C ALA A 108 -13.21 -2.05 6.18
N VAL A 109 -12.31 -2.42 7.07
CA VAL A 109 -11.00 -2.93 6.70
C VAL A 109 -10.77 -4.27 7.41
N LEU A 110 -10.18 -5.22 6.69
CA LEU A 110 -9.86 -6.53 7.27
C LEU A 110 -8.58 -6.46 8.12
N PRO A 111 -8.37 -7.43 9.02
CA PRO A 111 -7.15 -7.55 9.80
C PRO A 111 -5.90 -7.40 8.93
N ARG A 112 -4.93 -6.67 9.43
CA ARG A 112 -3.71 -6.35 8.69
C ARG A 112 -2.84 -7.59 8.49
N ALA A 113 -2.52 -7.93 7.24
CA ALA A 113 -1.47 -8.89 6.91
C ALA A 113 -0.08 -8.26 7.12
N ASN A 114 0.99 -9.07 7.03
CA ASN A 114 2.36 -8.60 7.22
C ASN A 114 2.66 -7.35 6.36
N PRO A 115 2.93 -6.18 6.98
CA PRO A 115 3.14 -4.92 6.26
C PRO A 115 4.50 -4.78 5.63
N SER A 116 5.45 -5.67 5.90
CA SER A 116 6.84 -5.61 5.45
C SER A 116 6.99 -5.54 3.93
N ASP A 117 8.10 -4.99 3.48
CA ASP A 117 8.60 -5.19 2.13
C ASP A 117 9.44 -6.46 2.03
N VAL A 118 9.51 -7.01 0.84
CA VAL A 118 10.34 -8.17 0.49
C VAL A 118 11.26 -7.79 -0.66
N MET A 119 12.55 -8.08 -0.54
CA MET A 119 13.48 -8.11 -1.66
C MET A 119 13.44 -9.51 -2.28
N VAL A 120 13.22 -9.58 -3.58
CA VAL A 120 13.22 -10.83 -4.36
C VAL A 120 14.44 -10.81 -5.25
N PHE A 121 15.33 -11.75 -5.08
CA PHE A 121 16.63 -11.78 -5.73
C PHE A 121 16.63 -12.67 -6.97
N ALA A 122 17.34 -12.22 -8.00
CA ALA A 122 17.61 -12.99 -9.20
C ALA A 122 18.62 -14.12 -8.94
N PRO A 123 18.58 -15.20 -9.73
CA PRO A 123 19.53 -16.31 -9.58
C PRO A 123 21.02 -15.89 -9.68
N SER A 124 21.35 -15.01 -10.63
CA SER A 124 22.71 -14.48 -10.78
C SER A 124 23.20 -13.74 -9.54
N LEU A 125 22.36 -12.87 -8.95
CA LEU A 125 22.70 -12.11 -7.75
C LEU A 125 22.79 -13.02 -6.52
N LEU A 126 21.94 -14.03 -6.40
CA LEU A 126 22.05 -15.04 -5.34
C LEU A 126 23.37 -15.80 -5.40
N GLY A 127 23.85 -16.13 -6.60
CA GLY A 127 25.18 -16.73 -6.81
C GLY A 127 26.32 -15.85 -6.27
N LEU A 128 26.25 -14.53 -6.53
CA LEU A 128 27.23 -13.57 -5.99
C LEU A 128 27.13 -13.47 -4.46
N LEU A 129 25.92 -13.41 -3.91
CA LEU A 129 25.72 -13.38 -2.45
C LEU A 129 26.21 -14.67 -1.79
N THR A 130 26.03 -15.83 -2.44
CA THR A 130 26.56 -17.10 -1.95
C THR A 130 28.08 -17.08 -1.87
N SER A 131 28.75 -16.47 -2.83
CA SER A 131 30.21 -16.32 -2.83
C SER A 131 30.72 -15.40 -1.70
N LEU A 132 29.91 -14.43 -1.27
CA LEU A 132 30.26 -13.46 -0.22
C LEU A 132 29.86 -13.91 1.19
N LEU A 133 28.72 -14.60 1.33
CA LEU A 133 28.07 -14.91 2.61
C LEU A 133 27.99 -16.43 2.90
N GLY A 134 28.47 -17.26 1.97
CA GLY A 134 28.38 -18.71 2.07
C GLY A 134 27.04 -19.29 1.60
N ASN A 135 26.90 -20.60 1.73
CA ASN A 135 25.67 -21.30 1.36
C ASN A 135 24.46 -20.74 2.11
N ASN A 136 23.31 -20.65 1.43
CA ASN A 136 22.10 -20.06 1.96
C ASN A 136 22.22 -18.59 2.40
N PRO A 137 22.65 -17.68 1.51
CA PRO A 137 22.98 -16.30 1.87
C PRO A 137 21.81 -15.54 2.50
N LEU A 138 20.55 -15.91 2.22
CA LEU A 138 19.36 -15.26 2.79
C LEU A 138 18.99 -15.71 4.21
N GLN A 139 19.76 -16.61 4.82
CA GLN A 139 19.68 -16.92 6.26
C GLN A 139 20.47 -15.91 7.12
N ASN A 140 21.33 -15.11 6.50
CA ASN A 140 22.00 -13.99 7.20
C ASN A 140 21.00 -12.89 7.53
N THR A 141 21.37 -12.01 8.44
CA THR A 141 20.53 -10.87 8.80
C THR A 141 20.35 -9.91 7.62
N PRO A 142 19.23 -9.17 7.55
CA PRO A 142 19.03 -8.16 6.51
C PRO A 142 20.16 -7.13 6.43
N ILE A 143 20.79 -6.79 7.56
CA ILE A 143 21.92 -5.84 7.61
C ILE A 143 23.17 -6.44 6.95
N GLU A 144 23.48 -7.71 7.21
CA GLU A 144 24.61 -8.40 6.57
C GLU A 144 24.41 -8.53 5.07
N ILE A 145 23.20 -8.88 4.63
CA ILE A 145 22.88 -8.98 3.20
C ILE A 145 23.01 -7.61 2.52
N ILE A 146 22.48 -6.53 3.13
CA ILE A 146 22.64 -5.16 2.61
C ILE A 146 24.12 -4.77 2.60
N GLY A 147 24.89 -5.14 3.63
CA GLY A 147 26.34 -4.94 3.67
C GLY A 147 27.08 -5.65 2.53
N ALA A 148 26.68 -6.89 2.18
CA ALA A 148 27.22 -7.63 1.05
C ALA A 148 26.84 -6.96 -0.30
N LEU A 149 25.57 -6.54 -0.46
CA LEU A 149 25.11 -5.82 -1.65
C LEU A 149 25.87 -4.52 -1.88
N ARG A 150 26.26 -3.81 -0.82
CA ARG A 150 27.07 -2.57 -0.91
C ARG A 150 28.49 -2.82 -1.43
N LYS A 151 29.01 -4.02 -1.33
CA LYS A 151 30.35 -4.38 -1.82
C LYS A 151 30.37 -4.79 -3.29
N LEU A 152 29.20 -4.97 -3.92
CA LEU A 152 29.10 -5.37 -5.32
C LEU A 152 29.34 -4.18 -6.26
N ASN A 153 29.88 -4.50 -7.44
CA ASN A 153 29.98 -3.52 -8.54
C ASN A 153 28.69 -3.52 -9.36
N TRP A 154 27.92 -2.44 -9.27
CA TRP A 154 26.64 -2.29 -9.95
C TRP A 154 26.70 -1.72 -11.37
N LYS A 155 27.90 -1.32 -11.84
CA LYS A 155 28.06 -0.58 -13.10
C LYS A 155 27.49 -1.29 -14.34
N ASN A 156 27.55 -2.63 -14.38
CA ASN A 156 27.05 -3.45 -15.49
C ASN A 156 26.03 -4.49 -15.03
N SER A 157 25.42 -4.29 -13.87
CA SER A 157 24.43 -5.21 -13.35
C SER A 157 23.05 -4.95 -13.96
N ALA A 158 22.21 -5.99 -14.01
CA ALA A 158 20.79 -5.80 -14.30
C ALA A 158 20.17 -4.82 -13.30
N PRO A 159 19.17 -4.03 -13.70
CA PRO A 159 18.60 -2.98 -12.84
C PRO A 159 17.87 -3.56 -11.62
N VAL A 160 17.66 -2.71 -10.63
CA VAL A 160 16.75 -2.99 -9.51
C VAL A 160 15.37 -2.47 -9.84
N GLY A 161 14.36 -3.34 -9.75
CA GLY A 161 13.02 -3.05 -10.27
C GLY A 161 12.04 -2.55 -9.20
N THR A 162 11.53 -1.32 -9.35
CA THR A 162 10.38 -0.83 -8.60
C THR A 162 9.76 0.40 -9.25
N THR A 163 8.41 0.50 -9.22
CA THR A 163 7.67 1.72 -9.59
C THR A 163 7.30 2.59 -8.38
N SER A 164 7.54 2.11 -7.17
CA SER A 164 7.18 2.83 -5.94
C SER A 164 8.23 3.89 -5.61
N ALA A 165 7.84 5.17 -5.63
CA ALA A 165 8.70 6.28 -5.23
C ALA A 165 9.26 6.09 -3.80
N ARG A 166 8.44 5.57 -2.88
CA ARG A 166 8.87 5.22 -1.53
C ARG A 166 10.03 4.20 -1.53
N ARG A 167 9.91 3.11 -2.29
CA ARG A 167 10.96 2.09 -2.37
C ARG A 167 12.19 2.60 -3.09
N GLN A 168 12.03 3.42 -4.13
CA GLN A 168 13.18 4.08 -4.78
C GLN A 168 13.94 4.96 -3.79
N SER A 169 13.23 5.74 -2.98
CA SER A 169 13.83 6.57 -1.93
C SER A 169 14.55 5.75 -0.87
N PHE A 170 13.92 4.67 -0.39
CA PHE A 170 14.57 3.73 0.51
C PHE A 170 15.87 3.17 -0.08
N LEU A 171 15.84 2.72 -1.33
CA LEU A 171 17.03 2.18 -2.00
C LEU A 171 18.12 3.23 -2.18
N ARG A 172 17.77 4.45 -2.63
CA ARG A 172 18.74 5.56 -2.77
C ARG A 172 19.35 5.96 -1.42
N HIS A 173 18.55 5.97 -0.35
CA HIS A 173 19.06 6.27 0.99
C HIS A 173 19.96 5.13 1.52
N THR A 174 19.52 3.87 1.37
CA THR A 174 20.24 2.69 1.85
C THR A 174 21.56 2.49 1.09
N PHE A 175 21.59 2.78 -0.19
CA PHE A 175 22.74 2.59 -1.08
C PHE A 175 23.29 3.92 -1.61
N LYS A 176 23.24 4.99 -0.82
CA LYS A 176 23.57 6.37 -1.22
C LYS A 176 24.96 6.56 -1.83
N GLU A 177 25.89 5.69 -1.52
CA GLU A 177 27.26 5.72 -2.02
C GLU A 177 27.44 4.92 -3.31
N LEU A 178 26.36 4.30 -3.80
CA LEU A 178 26.36 3.47 -5.00
C LEU A 178 25.42 4.07 -6.07
N GLU A 179 25.85 4.04 -7.30
CA GLU A 179 24.98 4.31 -8.46
C GLU A 179 24.12 3.09 -8.76
N LEU A 180 23.15 2.78 -7.89
CA LEU A 180 22.26 1.64 -8.05
C LEU A 180 21.37 1.85 -9.30
N PRO A 181 21.42 0.97 -10.31
CA PRO A 181 20.62 1.14 -11.53
C PRO A 181 19.15 0.83 -11.23
N LEU A 182 18.34 1.86 -11.00
CA LEU A 182 16.90 1.72 -10.75
C LEU A 182 16.12 1.73 -12.06
N SER A 183 15.15 0.83 -12.22
CA SER A 183 14.25 0.78 -13.37
C SER A 183 12.80 0.54 -12.93
N LEU A 184 11.88 1.05 -13.75
CA LEU A 184 10.47 0.86 -13.52
C LEU A 184 10.07 -0.60 -13.78
N LEU A 185 9.39 -1.21 -12.82
CA LEU A 185 8.86 -2.56 -12.92
C LEU A 185 7.34 -2.55 -12.78
N ARG A 186 6.64 -2.89 -13.86
CA ARG A 186 5.18 -3.01 -13.90
C ARG A 186 4.74 -4.47 -14.06
N GLY A 187 3.46 -4.73 -13.94
CA GLY A 187 2.85 -6.05 -14.03
C GLY A 187 2.28 -6.55 -12.71
N ASN A 188 1.57 -7.66 -12.75
CA ASN A 188 1.09 -8.37 -11.57
C ASN A 188 2.25 -9.04 -10.82
N VAL A 189 2.00 -9.57 -9.64
CA VAL A 189 3.03 -10.19 -8.78
C VAL A 189 3.75 -11.32 -9.52
N ASP A 190 3.01 -12.23 -10.11
CA ASP A 190 3.50 -13.37 -10.90
C ASP A 190 4.40 -12.92 -12.06
N THR A 191 3.96 -11.95 -12.85
CA THR A 191 4.75 -11.37 -13.96
C THR A 191 6.08 -10.79 -13.46
N ARG A 192 6.04 -10.02 -12.34
CA ARG A 192 7.26 -9.42 -11.76
C ARG A 192 8.22 -10.48 -11.24
N LEU A 193 7.71 -11.55 -10.60
CA LEU A 193 8.53 -12.67 -10.14
C LEU A 193 9.17 -13.40 -11.32
N GLY A 194 8.43 -13.62 -12.41
CA GLY A 194 8.96 -14.24 -13.63
C GLY A 194 10.12 -13.44 -14.25
N ARG A 195 10.03 -12.11 -14.27
CA ARG A 195 11.08 -11.22 -14.79
C ARG A 195 12.37 -11.28 -13.95
N VAL A 196 12.25 -11.41 -12.63
CA VAL A 196 13.41 -11.60 -11.73
C VAL A 196 14.03 -12.99 -11.95
N ALA A 197 13.19 -14.02 -12.05
CA ALA A 197 13.66 -15.38 -12.29
C ALA A 197 14.38 -15.52 -13.65
N ALA A 198 14.08 -14.64 -14.61
CA ALA A 198 14.75 -14.54 -15.90
C ALA A 198 15.99 -13.63 -15.90
N ASP A 199 16.47 -13.18 -14.72
CA ASP A 199 17.60 -12.25 -14.56
C ASP A 199 17.43 -10.89 -15.29
N GLU A 200 16.19 -10.48 -15.64
CA GLU A 200 15.94 -9.14 -16.20
C GLU A 200 16.17 -8.02 -15.16
N PHE A 201 16.09 -8.35 -13.91
CA PHE A 201 16.38 -7.49 -12.74
C PHE A 201 17.29 -8.20 -11.77
N SER A 202 18.26 -7.49 -11.18
CA SER A 202 19.11 -8.06 -10.12
C SER A 202 18.29 -8.42 -8.89
N PHE A 203 17.39 -7.55 -8.48
CA PHE A 203 16.34 -7.81 -7.48
C PHE A 203 15.18 -6.83 -7.67
N ILE A 204 14.05 -7.16 -7.06
CA ILE A 204 12.87 -6.29 -7.01
C ILE A 204 12.36 -6.16 -5.59
N MET A 205 11.53 -5.14 -5.34
CA MET A 205 10.84 -5.00 -4.06
C MET A 205 9.34 -5.17 -4.22
N LEU A 206 8.74 -6.05 -3.41
CA LEU A 206 7.31 -6.30 -3.35
C LEU A 206 6.78 -6.15 -1.92
N ALA A 207 5.44 -6.08 -1.74
CA ALA A 207 4.82 -6.13 -0.42
C ALA A 207 4.64 -7.59 0.01
N ARG A 208 5.08 -7.95 1.21
CA ARG A 208 4.97 -9.29 1.78
C ARG A 208 3.53 -9.81 1.77
N ALA A 209 2.56 -8.98 2.17
CA ALA A 209 1.15 -9.33 2.17
C ALA A 209 0.63 -9.82 0.81
N GLY A 210 1.11 -9.25 -0.30
CA GLY A 210 0.71 -9.69 -1.64
C GLY A 210 1.28 -11.07 -2.00
N ILE A 211 2.51 -11.33 -1.60
CA ILE A 211 3.20 -12.62 -1.80
C ILE A 211 2.55 -13.71 -0.97
N ASP A 212 2.28 -13.44 0.32
CA ASP A 212 1.66 -14.40 1.24
C ASP A 212 0.25 -14.78 0.80
N ARG A 213 -0.57 -13.80 0.38
CA ARG A 213 -1.93 -14.04 -0.11
C ARG A 213 -1.97 -14.95 -1.35
N LEU A 214 -0.93 -14.92 -2.15
CA LEU A 214 -0.81 -15.78 -3.34
C LEU A 214 -0.07 -17.10 -3.06
N GLY A 215 0.42 -17.33 -1.83
CA GLY A 215 1.20 -18.51 -1.48
C GLY A 215 2.56 -18.60 -2.20
N LEU A 216 3.14 -17.44 -2.59
CA LEU A 216 4.34 -17.37 -3.43
C LEU A 216 5.62 -17.10 -2.64
N HIS A 217 5.56 -17.09 -1.31
CA HIS A 217 6.76 -16.81 -0.50
C HIS A 217 7.77 -17.96 -0.61
N ASN A 218 8.99 -17.60 -1.01
CA ASN A 218 10.12 -18.52 -1.10
C ASN A 218 11.32 -17.97 -0.32
N PRO A 219 11.67 -18.53 0.85
CA PRO A 219 12.76 -18.04 1.69
C PRO A 219 14.15 -18.20 1.08
N THR A 220 14.31 -19.03 0.03
CA THR A 220 15.62 -19.19 -0.66
C THR A 220 15.89 -18.10 -1.69
N THR A 221 14.86 -17.35 -2.11
CA THR A 221 14.98 -16.26 -3.10
C THR A 221 14.47 -14.92 -2.58
N MET A 222 13.85 -14.89 -1.39
CA MET A 222 13.15 -13.72 -0.85
C MET A 222 13.63 -13.38 0.55
N LEU A 223 14.03 -12.12 0.75
CA LEU A 223 14.38 -11.54 2.03
C LEU A 223 13.26 -10.60 2.50
N THR A 224 12.61 -10.92 3.59
CA THR A 224 11.66 -10.00 4.25
C THR A 224 12.44 -8.95 5.04
N LEU A 225 12.17 -7.67 4.76
CA LEU A 225 12.78 -6.57 5.49
C LEU A 225 11.96 -6.24 6.74
N PRO A 226 12.58 -6.12 7.92
CA PRO A 226 11.90 -5.62 9.10
C PRO A 226 11.30 -4.23 8.83
N VAL A 227 10.13 -3.94 9.38
CA VAL A 227 9.47 -2.62 9.24
C VAL A 227 10.33 -1.47 9.79
N THR A 228 11.19 -1.75 10.77
CA THR A 228 12.16 -0.79 11.31
C THR A 228 13.27 -0.44 10.34
N LEU A 229 13.57 -1.31 9.37
CA LEU A 229 14.56 -1.06 8.33
C LEU A 229 13.94 -0.45 7.08
N SER A 230 12.78 -0.95 6.66
CA SER A 230 12.02 -0.44 5.51
C SER A 230 10.58 -0.18 5.94
N LEU A 231 10.30 1.06 6.37
CA LEU A 231 8.94 1.46 6.74
C LEU A 231 7.99 1.27 5.54
N PRO A 232 6.83 0.63 5.75
CA PRO A 232 5.88 0.33 4.69
C PRO A 232 5.16 1.59 4.17
N ALA A 233 4.45 1.43 3.05
CA ALA A 233 3.51 2.44 2.60
C ALA A 233 2.33 2.54 3.59
N PRO A 234 1.72 3.74 3.74
CA PRO A 234 0.52 3.90 4.57
C PRO A 234 -0.54 2.86 4.23
N ALA A 235 -1.05 2.15 5.24
CA ALA A 235 -2.02 1.06 5.14
C ALA A 235 -1.57 -0.17 4.31
N GLN A 236 -0.27 -0.38 4.10
CA GLN A 236 0.23 -1.60 3.45
C GLN A 236 -0.17 -2.84 4.27
N GLY A 237 -0.66 -3.87 3.58
CA GLY A 237 -1.15 -5.11 4.19
C GLY A 237 -2.64 -5.13 4.51
N ILE A 238 -3.34 -3.99 4.41
CA ILE A 238 -4.77 -3.87 4.74
C ILE A 238 -5.62 -4.00 3.47
N VAL A 239 -6.71 -4.76 3.56
CA VAL A 239 -7.79 -4.84 2.56
C VAL A 239 -8.92 -3.93 2.99
N ALA A 240 -9.40 -3.08 2.09
CA ALA A 240 -10.50 -2.16 2.31
C ALA A 240 -11.76 -2.62 1.57
N ILE A 241 -12.91 -2.41 2.18
CA ILE A 241 -14.24 -2.69 1.62
C ILE A 241 -14.97 -1.36 1.50
N GLU A 242 -15.33 -1.02 0.27
CA GLU A 242 -15.98 0.24 -0.09
C GLU A 242 -17.37 -0.04 -0.67
N CYS A 243 -18.36 0.76 -0.30
CA CYS A 243 -19.71 0.71 -0.88
C CYS A 243 -20.28 2.12 -1.06
N ARG A 244 -21.51 2.24 -1.58
CA ARG A 244 -22.20 3.51 -1.60
C ARG A 244 -22.48 4.01 -0.19
N GLU A 245 -22.40 5.31 -0.01
CA GLU A 245 -22.66 6.00 1.26
C GLU A 245 -24.12 5.89 1.71
N ASP A 246 -25.05 5.74 0.76
CA ASP A 246 -26.51 5.67 0.96
C ASP A 246 -27.06 4.24 1.12
N ASP A 247 -26.24 3.18 1.05
CA ASP A 247 -26.69 1.78 1.22
C ASP A 247 -26.55 1.35 2.69
N ASP A 248 -27.42 1.86 3.57
CA ASP A 248 -27.35 1.62 5.02
C ASP A 248 -27.40 0.11 5.36
N LEU A 249 -28.27 -0.65 4.68
CA LEU A 249 -28.41 -2.09 4.91
C LEU A 249 -27.09 -2.84 4.65
N LEU A 250 -26.42 -2.52 3.53
CA LEU A 250 -25.13 -3.15 3.22
C LEU A 250 -24.05 -2.67 4.19
N ARG A 251 -24.06 -1.38 4.56
CA ARG A 251 -23.11 -0.82 5.53
C ARG A 251 -23.18 -1.53 6.89
N ASP A 252 -24.37 -1.83 7.38
CA ASP A 252 -24.57 -2.55 8.64
C ASP A 252 -23.93 -3.95 8.58
N HIS A 253 -24.09 -4.68 7.48
CA HIS A 253 -23.42 -5.96 7.30
C HIS A 253 -21.91 -5.82 7.19
N LEU A 254 -21.42 -4.85 6.42
CA LEU A 254 -19.97 -4.64 6.22
C LEU A 254 -19.26 -4.18 7.48
N SER A 255 -19.91 -3.35 8.32
CA SER A 255 -19.32 -2.85 9.56
C SER A 255 -18.93 -3.99 10.52
N THR A 256 -19.66 -5.12 10.51
CA THR A 256 -19.33 -6.30 11.32
C THR A 256 -18.01 -6.96 10.93
N LEU A 257 -17.51 -6.68 9.71
CA LEU A 257 -16.21 -7.18 9.22
C LEU A 257 -15.04 -6.25 9.58
N ASN A 258 -15.33 -5.07 10.15
CA ASN A 258 -14.30 -4.07 10.40
C ASN A 258 -13.38 -4.49 11.54
N SER A 259 -12.07 -4.58 11.22
CA SER A 259 -11.03 -4.71 12.24
C SER A 259 -10.69 -3.35 12.81
N PHE A 260 -11.10 -3.06 14.04
CA PHE A 260 -10.83 -1.77 14.69
C PHE A 260 -9.33 -1.47 14.78
N GLU A 261 -8.49 -2.47 15.05
CA GLU A 261 -7.04 -2.31 15.12
C GLU A 261 -6.45 -1.89 13.76
N ALA A 262 -6.83 -2.58 12.69
CA ALA A 262 -6.39 -2.26 11.35
C ALA A 262 -6.97 -0.91 10.86
N SER A 263 -8.22 -0.61 11.24
CA SER A 263 -8.89 0.67 10.96
C SER A 263 -8.14 1.83 11.61
N LEU A 264 -7.81 1.70 12.87
CA LEU A 264 -7.06 2.70 13.61
C LEU A 264 -5.66 2.91 13.01
N ALA A 265 -4.93 1.83 12.74
CA ALA A 265 -3.62 1.91 12.12
C ALA A 265 -3.69 2.61 10.74
N ALA A 266 -4.64 2.21 9.89
CA ALA A 266 -4.85 2.85 8.60
C ALA A 266 -5.21 4.33 8.73
N ALA A 267 -6.06 4.71 9.69
CA ALA A 267 -6.45 6.10 9.91
C ALA A 267 -5.24 6.97 10.27
N PHE A 268 -4.39 6.54 11.20
CA PHE A 268 -3.17 7.28 11.57
C PHE A 268 -2.18 7.41 10.41
N GLU A 269 -1.89 6.32 9.72
CA GLU A 269 -0.94 6.30 8.61
C GLU A 269 -1.44 7.14 7.42
N ARG A 270 -2.73 7.09 7.12
CA ARG A 270 -3.37 7.88 6.05
C ARG A 270 -3.54 9.34 6.43
N THR A 271 -3.69 9.67 7.72
CA THR A 271 -3.66 11.06 8.19
C THR A 271 -2.31 11.72 7.85
N THR A 272 -1.20 11.01 8.09
CA THR A 272 0.12 11.51 7.68
C THR A 272 0.18 11.77 6.16
N LEU A 273 -0.32 10.83 5.35
CA LEU A 273 -0.38 10.99 3.90
C LEU A 273 -1.28 12.15 3.48
N TRP A 274 -2.42 12.35 4.15
CA TRP A 274 -3.34 13.45 3.87
C TRP A 274 -2.73 14.81 4.19
N LEU A 275 -2.11 14.94 5.38
CA LEU A 275 -1.46 16.18 5.84
C LEU A 275 -0.32 16.61 4.93
N THR A 276 0.42 15.67 4.35
CA THR A 276 1.50 15.95 3.40
C THR A 276 1.01 16.27 1.98
N GLY A 277 -0.30 16.30 1.74
CA GLY A 277 -0.85 16.43 0.38
C GLY A 277 -0.47 15.29 -0.55
N GLY A 278 0.04 14.18 0.02
CA GLY A 278 0.59 13.05 -0.71
C GLY A 278 -0.46 12.14 -1.34
N ASN A 279 0.03 11.24 -2.18
CA ASN A 279 -0.75 10.19 -2.83
C ASN A 279 0.11 8.91 -2.95
N CYS A 280 -0.40 7.88 -3.63
CA CYS A 280 0.31 6.60 -3.80
C CYS A 280 1.66 6.69 -4.54
N HIS A 281 1.98 7.82 -5.19
CA HIS A 281 3.26 8.10 -5.83
C HIS A 281 4.20 8.96 -4.99
N THR A 282 3.76 9.39 -3.82
CA THR A 282 4.60 10.17 -2.90
C THR A 282 5.63 9.26 -2.25
N ALA A 283 6.87 9.74 -2.17
CA ALA A 283 7.95 9.03 -1.48
C ALA A 283 7.78 9.17 0.05
N LEU A 284 6.68 8.63 0.57
CA LEU A 284 6.30 8.68 1.97
C LEU A 284 6.05 7.26 2.50
N ALA A 285 6.54 7.00 3.69
CA ALA A 285 6.24 5.84 4.50
C ALA A 285 5.55 6.27 5.79
N ALA A 286 4.62 5.48 6.27
CA ALA A 286 4.06 5.64 7.61
C ALA A 286 3.60 4.28 8.14
N HIS A 287 3.91 4.02 9.40
CA HIS A 287 3.55 2.75 10.06
C HIS A 287 3.23 2.97 11.54
N LYS A 288 2.01 2.59 11.91
CA LYS A 288 1.58 2.53 13.31
C LYS A 288 1.86 1.13 13.86
N ASN A 289 2.67 1.06 14.91
CA ASN A 289 2.97 -0.18 15.63
C ASN A 289 2.80 0.07 17.14
N GLY A 290 1.83 -0.58 17.74
CA GLY A 290 1.47 -0.31 19.12
C GLY A 290 1.05 1.17 19.30
N ASP A 291 1.75 1.87 20.16
CA ASP A 291 1.55 3.29 20.47
C ASP A 291 2.33 4.25 19.56
N GLN A 292 3.22 3.73 18.72
CA GLN A 292 4.10 4.55 17.88
C GLN A 292 3.61 4.65 16.44
N LEU A 293 3.59 5.87 15.93
CA LEU A 293 3.48 6.19 14.50
C LEU A 293 4.85 6.67 14.02
N ASN A 294 5.49 5.84 13.21
CA ASN A 294 6.75 6.18 12.55
C ASN A 294 6.49 6.61 11.11
N SER A 295 7.15 7.66 10.66
CA SER A 295 7.03 8.13 9.28
C SER A 295 8.35 8.70 8.78
N TRP A 296 8.59 8.54 7.48
CA TRP A 296 9.61 9.29 6.76
C TRP A 296 9.11 9.68 5.36
N ALA A 297 9.67 10.74 4.82
CA ALA A 297 9.49 11.13 3.43
C ALA A 297 10.79 11.66 2.83
N THR A 298 10.87 11.62 1.50
CA THR A 298 11.95 12.26 0.76
C THR A 298 11.41 13.04 -0.43
N ALA A 299 11.98 14.22 -0.66
CA ALA A 299 11.80 14.99 -1.88
C ALA A 299 13.02 15.88 -2.12
N ASN A 300 13.41 16.09 -3.39
CA ASN A 300 14.50 16.99 -3.78
C ASN A 300 15.80 16.76 -2.97
N SER A 301 16.19 15.51 -2.74
CA SER A 301 17.37 15.09 -1.96
C SER A 301 17.29 15.38 -0.44
N HIS A 302 16.18 15.90 0.05
CA HIS A 302 15.93 16.02 1.47
C HIS A 302 15.28 14.74 2.00
N TYR A 303 15.69 14.34 3.22
CA TYR A 303 15.11 13.22 3.97
C TYR A 303 14.63 13.76 5.31
N SER A 304 13.43 13.41 5.68
CA SER A 304 12.85 13.78 6.97
C SER A 304 12.14 12.59 7.57
N GLU A 305 12.28 12.40 8.87
CA GLU A 305 11.62 11.35 9.63
C GLU A 305 11.10 11.87 10.97
N PHE A 306 10.04 11.25 11.47
CA PHE A 306 9.57 11.50 12.82
C PHE A 306 8.94 10.23 13.43
N THR A 307 8.91 10.21 14.76
CA THR A 307 8.09 9.29 15.55
C THR A 307 7.13 10.10 16.40
N HIS A 308 5.84 9.74 16.35
CA HIS A 308 4.82 10.26 17.26
C HIS A 308 4.38 9.11 18.17
N THR A 309 4.46 9.30 19.49
CA THR A 309 4.04 8.32 20.49
C THR A 309 2.74 8.76 21.11
N LEU A 310 1.72 7.91 21.05
CA LEU A 310 0.44 8.11 21.71
C LEU A 310 0.58 7.83 23.21
N ASN A 311 0.09 8.74 24.05
CA ASN A 311 -0.02 8.45 25.46
C ASN A 311 -1.17 7.46 25.74
N GLU A 312 -1.22 6.93 26.96
CA GLU A 312 -2.17 5.87 27.34
C GLU A 312 -3.65 6.32 27.21
N ILE A 313 -3.93 7.59 27.49
CA ILE A 313 -5.28 8.16 27.38
C ILE A 313 -5.69 8.25 25.91
N GLU A 314 -4.81 8.75 25.06
CA GLU A 314 -5.02 8.84 23.62
C GLU A 314 -5.26 7.44 23.01
N GLN A 315 -4.46 6.44 23.40
CA GLN A 315 -4.63 5.06 22.94
C GLN A 315 -6.02 4.51 23.28
N LYS A 316 -6.44 4.61 24.56
CA LYS A 316 -7.76 4.14 25.02
C LYS A 316 -8.90 4.88 24.33
N THR A 317 -8.76 6.19 24.15
CA THR A 317 -9.78 7.01 23.48
C THR A 317 -9.96 6.59 22.03
N TRP A 318 -8.87 6.42 21.30
CA TRP A 318 -8.90 6.05 19.87
C TRP A 318 -9.32 4.61 19.65
N GLN A 319 -8.95 3.69 20.55
CA GLN A 319 -9.46 2.34 20.54
C GLN A 319 -10.98 2.34 20.64
N LYS A 320 -11.55 3.06 21.61
CA LYS A 320 -12.99 3.17 21.81
C LYS A 320 -13.71 3.79 20.60
N ILE A 321 -13.13 4.80 19.97
CA ILE A 321 -13.69 5.40 18.76
C ILE A 321 -13.74 4.36 17.63
N SER A 322 -12.64 3.66 17.36
CA SER A 322 -12.56 2.71 16.25
C SER A 322 -13.40 1.44 16.47
N GLU A 323 -13.70 1.08 17.72
CA GLU A 323 -14.61 -0.01 18.07
C GLU A 323 -16.08 0.31 17.76
N ASN A 324 -16.46 1.60 17.81
CA ASN A 324 -17.84 2.07 17.65
C ASN A 324 -18.13 2.78 16.33
N SER A 325 -17.15 2.86 15.45
CA SER A 325 -17.25 3.57 14.18
C SER A 325 -16.78 2.70 13.01
N ASP A 326 -17.31 2.95 11.82
CA ASP A 326 -16.72 2.39 10.62
C ASP A 326 -15.37 3.08 10.30
N HIS A 327 -14.62 2.52 9.33
CA HIS A 327 -13.28 3.06 9.02
C HIS A 327 -13.33 4.52 8.57
N ALA A 328 -14.29 4.90 7.73
CA ALA A 328 -14.38 6.27 7.22
C ALA A 328 -14.64 7.27 8.34
N GLU A 329 -15.49 6.94 9.30
CA GLU A 329 -15.80 7.77 10.47
C GLU A 329 -14.57 7.90 11.38
N THR A 330 -13.90 6.79 11.68
CA THR A 330 -12.63 6.76 12.43
C THR A 330 -11.61 7.70 11.79
N PHE A 331 -11.42 7.63 10.48
CA PHE A 331 -10.48 8.47 9.74
C PHE A 331 -10.87 9.95 9.75
N GLN A 332 -12.15 10.28 9.50
CA GLN A 332 -12.63 11.67 9.53
C GLN A 332 -12.54 12.28 10.93
N THR A 333 -12.84 11.51 11.96
CA THR A 333 -12.71 11.94 13.35
C THR A 333 -11.25 12.24 13.68
N LEU A 334 -10.31 11.39 13.24
CA LEU A 334 -8.89 11.62 13.45
C LEU A 334 -8.41 12.91 12.76
N LEU A 335 -8.83 13.16 11.52
CA LEU A 335 -8.46 14.38 10.78
C LEU A 335 -8.89 15.68 11.46
N ARG A 336 -9.90 15.63 12.34
CA ARG A 336 -10.43 16.77 13.10
C ARG A 336 -9.92 16.83 14.55
N SER A 337 -9.03 15.94 14.94
CA SER A 337 -8.58 15.81 16.32
C SER A 337 -7.30 16.60 16.59
N GLU A 338 -7.03 16.85 17.87
CA GLU A 338 -5.75 17.39 18.35
C GLU A 338 -4.54 16.51 17.95
N ILE A 339 -4.76 15.20 17.74
CA ILE A 339 -3.70 14.30 17.29
C ILE A 339 -3.27 14.63 15.87
N ALA A 340 -4.20 14.96 14.97
CA ALA A 340 -3.86 15.42 13.64
C ALA A 340 -3.04 16.72 13.69
N GLU A 341 -3.35 17.63 14.62
CA GLU A 341 -2.57 18.84 14.86
C GLU A 341 -1.16 18.53 15.39
N LYS A 342 -1.05 17.56 16.31
CA LYS A 342 0.26 17.10 16.81
C LYS A 342 1.10 16.46 15.71
N ILE A 343 0.50 15.61 14.86
CA ILE A 343 1.19 15.02 13.70
C ILE A 343 1.62 16.13 12.74
N HIS A 344 0.74 17.10 12.46
CA HIS A 344 1.07 18.25 11.61
C HIS A 344 2.25 19.06 12.18
N SER A 345 2.25 19.37 13.47
CA SER A 345 3.35 20.08 14.12
C SER A 345 4.67 19.31 13.99
N ARG A 346 4.66 17.98 14.16
CA ARG A 346 5.85 17.14 13.94
C ARG A 346 6.34 17.16 12.51
N LEU A 347 5.43 17.17 11.53
CA LEU A 347 5.79 17.34 10.11
C LEU A 347 6.47 18.67 9.85
N VAL A 348 6.01 19.77 10.45
CA VAL A 348 6.64 21.09 10.38
C VAL A 348 8.02 21.08 11.04
N GLU A 349 8.11 20.64 12.30
CA GLU A 349 9.37 20.58 13.08
C GLU A 349 10.47 19.80 12.36
N THR A 350 10.11 18.75 11.63
CA THR A 350 11.06 17.89 10.91
C THR A 350 11.33 18.35 9.47
N GLY A 351 10.74 19.46 9.04
CA GLY A 351 11.02 20.11 7.77
C GLY A 351 10.28 19.48 6.57
N TYR A 352 9.18 18.76 6.79
CA TYR A 352 8.35 18.22 5.69
C TYR A 352 7.79 19.33 4.79
N GLU A 353 7.52 20.55 5.32
CA GLU A 353 7.05 21.68 4.53
C GLU A 353 8.05 22.12 3.45
N LYS A 354 9.33 21.81 3.60
CA LYS A 354 10.36 22.06 2.58
C LYS A 354 10.29 21.09 1.41
N MET A 355 9.60 19.99 1.59
CA MET A 355 9.50 18.89 0.62
C MET A 355 8.13 18.82 -0.02
N MET A 356 7.09 19.16 0.73
CA MET A 356 5.69 18.97 0.35
C MET A 356 4.84 20.11 0.88
N THR A 357 3.77 20.45 0.15
CA THR A 357 2.76 21.39 0.65
C THR A 357 1.93 20.73 1.73
N LEU A 358 2.13 21.11 2.98
CA LEU A 358 1.35 20.59 4.09
C LEU A 358 -0.07 21.13 4.06
N ARG A 359 -1.03 20.27 4.40
CA ARG A 359 -2.45 20.64 4.61
C ARG A 359 -2.66 20.92 6.09
N THR A 360 -3.41 21.95 6.42
CA THR A 360 -3.87 22.17 7.79
C THR A 360 -4.87 21.10 8.20
N PRO A 361 -4.82 20.62 9.45
CA PRO A 361 -5.87 19.76 10.01
C PRO A 361 -7.25 20.37 9.84
N LYS A 362 -8.28 19.53 9.68
CA LYS A 362 -9.66 20.02 9.60
C LYS A 362 -10.08 20.50 10.97
N THR A 363 -10.25 21.80 11.14
CA THR A 363 -10.78 22.38 12.39
C THR A 363 -12.16 21.80 12.69
N VAL A 364 -12.37 21.44 13.96
CA VAL A 364 -13.71 21.12 14.48
C VAL A 364 -14.52 22.41 14.42
N GLN A 365 -15.51 22.50 13.52
CA GLN A 365 -16.55 23.51 13.54
C GLN A 365 -17.71 23.01 14.36
#